data_d4a6552c5b24cec5b146e6a4380ba7c7
#
_entry.id   d4a6552c5b24cec5b146e6a4380ba7c7
#
_cell.length_a   1.000
_cell.length_b   1.000
_cell.length_c   1.000
_cell.angle_alpha   90.00
_cell.angle_beta   90.00
_cell.angle_gamma   90.00
#
_symmetry.space_group_name_H-M   'P 1'
#
loop_
_entity.id
_entity.type
_entity.pdbx_description
1 polymer ?
#
loop_
_entity_poly.entity_id
_entity_poly.type
_entity_poly.pdbx_seq_one_letter_code
_entity_poly.pdbx_strand_id
1 'polypeptide(L)'
;MSRYEKLLHMLMDYDSTIMFTAIGDTSGNILWNTIRDDSKVQVPLPEIKKTLVRESNDWISRCKIEDSDDLGRALYHIASFEKIKQVTIPLDAFHLLMVYVDNTPLKKTKTKSYGRYVEMGKIMSIVDFVNTFEE
;
A
#
# COMPACT_ATOMS: atom_id res chain seq x y z
N MET A 1 -11.36 17.79 -4.10
CA MET A 1 -10.68 16.48 -3.96
C MET A 1 -10.58 16.14 -2.50
N SER A 2 -10.99 14.94 -2.12
CA SER A 2 -10.91 14.51 -0.75
C SER A 2 -9.45 14.29 -0.33
N ARG A 3 -9.21 14.24 0.97
CA ARG A 3 -7.91 13.96 1.55
C ARG A 3 -7.33 12.65 1.01
N TYR A 4 -8.14 11.63 0.91
CA TYR A 4 -7.69 10.31 0.47
C TYR A 4 -7.39 10.26 -1.03
N GLU A 5 -8.19 10.94 -1.86
CA GLU A 5 -7.87 11.05 -3.28
C GLU A 5 -6.53 11.76 -3.48
N LYS A 6 -6.31 12.83 -2.73
CA LYS A 6 -5.04 13.57 -2.77
C LYS A 6 -3.86 12.68 -2.41
N LEU A 7 -4.03 11.83 -1.38
CA LEU A 7 -3.00 10.89 -0.97
C LEU A 7 -2.61 9.94 -2.11
N LEU A 8 -3.61 9.36 -2.78
CA LEU A 8 -3.36 8.43 -3.88
C LEU A 8 -2.61 9.11 -5.03
N HIS A 9 -3.00 10.32 -5.39
CA HIS A 9 -2.32 11.07 -6.46
C HIS A 9 -0.88 11.43 -6.08
N MET A 10 -0.64 11.82 -4.85
CA MET A 10 0.71 12.15 -4.39
C MET A 10 1.63 10.92 -4.45
N LEU A 11 1.12 9.74 -4.09
CA LEU A 11 1.90 8.51 -4.17
C LEU A 11 2.22 8.14 -5.62
N MET A 12 1.25 8.27 -6.53
CA MET A 12 1.46 7.98 -7.95
C MET A 12 2.50 8.93 -8.56
N ASP A 13 2.47 10.20 -8.16
CA ASP A 13 3.42 11.19 -8.65
C ASP A 13 4.82 11.01 -8.06
N TYR A 14 4.89 10.48 -6.85
CA TYR A 14 6.16 10.29 -6.16
C TYR A 14 7.05 9.26 -6.86
N ASP A 15 6.49 8.14 -7.30
CA ASP A 15 7.30 7.03 -7.84
C ASP A 15 6.60 6.36 -9.01
N SER A 16 7.27 6.35 -10.17
CA SER A 16 6.71 5.75 -11.39
C SER A 16 6.59 4.23 -11.31
N THR A 17 7.24 3.57 -10.34
CA THR A 17 7.10 2.13 -10.15
C THR A 17 5.84 1.75 -9.39
N ILE A 18 5.16 2.72 -8.81
CA ILE A 18 3.85 2.49 -8.18
C ILE A 18 2.82 2.31 -9.29
N MET A 19 2.24 1.11 -9.37
CA MET A 19 1.31 0.73 -10.43
C MET A 19 -0.13 1.01 -10.07
N PHE A 20 -0.46 0.87 -8.80
CA PHE A 20 -1.84 0.92 -8.33
C PHE A 20 -1.84 1.34 -6.88
N THR A 21 -2.75 2.24 -6.52
CA THR A 21 -3.01 2.59 -5.13
C THR A 21 -4.51 2.54 -4.87
N ALA A 22 -4.89 2.14 -3.69
CA ALA A 22 -6.29 2.05 -3.32
C ALA A 22 -6.45 2.29 -1.83
N ILE A 23 -7.60 2.82 -1.46
CA ILE A 23 -8.02 2.90 -0.07
C ILE A 23 -9.33 2.14 0.04
N GLY A 24 -9.35 1.16 0.92
CA GLY A 24 -10.52 0.36 1.18
C GLY A 24 -10.91 0.39 2.64
N ASP A 25 -12.11 -0.12 2.91
CA ASP A 25 -12.60 -0.25 4.27
C ASP A 25 -12.41 -1.69 4.78
N THR A 26 -12.70 -1.89 6.05
CA THR A 26 -12.51 -3.20 6.70
C THR A 26 -13.50 -4.26 6.23
N SER A 27 -14.52 -3.87 5.47
CA SER A 27 -15.50 -4.80 4.89
C SER A 27 -15.11 -5.29 3.49
N GLY A 28 -13.98 -4.80 2.95
CA GLY A 28 -13.50 -5.20 1.65
C GLY A 28 -13.97 -4.32 0.50
N ASN A 29 -14.54 -3.17 0.79
CA ASN A 29 -14.96 -2.22 -0.25
C ASN A 29 -13.80 -1.32 -0.62
N ILE A 30 -13.53 -1.20 -1.93
CA ILE A 30 -12.55 -0.26 -2.44
C ILE A 30 -13.26 1.08 -2.63
N LEU A 31 -12.84 2.08 -1.85
CA LEU A 31 -13.50 3.38 -1.82
C LEU A 31 -12.90 4.36 -2.83
N TRP A 32 -11.58 4.34 -2.97
CA TRP A 32 -10.85 5.15 -3.94
C TRP A 32 -9.71 4.32 -4.50
N ASN A 33 -9.37 4.55 -5.78
CA ASN A 33 -8.21 3.89 -6.35
C ASN A 33 -7.63 4.73 -7.49
N THR A 34 -6.37 4.48 -7.80
CA THR A 34 -5.71 4.99 -8.99
C THR A 34 -4.93 3.85 -9.62
N ILE A 35 -4.88 3.83 -10.94
CA ILE A 35 -4.16 2.79 -11.68
C ILE A 35 -3.31 3.46 -12.75
N ARG A 36 -2.11 2.89 -12.98
CA ARG A 36 -1.23 3.37 -14.02
C ARG A 36 -1.47 2.56 -15.30
N ASP A 37 -1.94 3.23 -16.33
CA ASP A 37 -2.41 2.58 -17.56
C ASP A 37 -1.33 1.81 -18.33
N ASP A 38 -0.08 2.28 -18.25
CA ASP A 38 1.04 1.66 -18.96
C ASP A 38 1.72 0.55 -18.15
N SER A 39 1.11 0.12 -17.07
CA SER A 39 1.68 -0.94 -16.25
C SER A 39 1.68 -2.27 -16.97
N LYS A 40 2.83 -2.95 -16.97
CA LYS A 40 2.97 -4.28 -17.59
C LYS A 40 2.37 -5.38 -16.76
N VAL A 41 2.21 -5.16 -15.48
CA VAL A 41 1.64 -6.14 -14.55
C VAL A 41 0.33 -5.56 -14.02
N GLN A 42 -0.74 -6.31 -14.20
CA GLN A 42 -2.05 -5.90 -13.72
C GLN A 42 -2.61 -6.96 -12.78
N VAL A 43 -3.17 -6.51 -11.68
CA VAL A 43 -3.81 -7.39 -10.72
C VAL A 43 -5.32 -7.24 -10.87
N PRO A 44 -6.05 -8.35 -11.11
CA PRO A 44 -7.49 -8.27 -11.26
C PRO A 44 -8.17 -7.72 -10.00
N LEU A 45 -9.17 -6.91 -10.19
CA LEU A 45 -9.91 -6.27 -9.09
C LEU A 45 -10.42 -7.28 -8.05
N PRO A 46 -10.97 -8.46 -8.44
CA PRO A 46 -11.38 -9.44 -7.43
C PRO A 46 -10.25 -9.90 -6.52
N GLU A 47 -9.02 -10.02 -7.04
CA GLU A 47 -7.87 -10.40 -6.23
C GLU A 47 -7.48 -9.27 -5.27
N ILE A 48 -7.61 -8.03 -5.70
CA ILE A 48 -7.35 -6.88 -4.84
C ILE A 48 -8.34 -6.86 -3.68
N LYS A 49 -9.62 -7.14 -3.94
CA LYS A 49 -10.64 -7.20 -2.91
C LYS A 49 -10.38 -8.32 -1.90
N LYS A 50 -9.95 -9.48 -2.37
CA LYS A 50 -9.59 -10.60 -1.48
C LYS A 50 -8.41 -10.22 -0.58
N THR A 51 -7.41 -9.56 -1.16
CA THR A 51 -6.26 -9.09 -0.41
C THR A 51 -6.67 -8.08 0.64
N LEU A 52 -7.55 -7.15 0.29
CA LEU A 52 -8.05 -6.13 1.21
C LEU A 52 -8.75 -6.78 2.43
N VAL A 53 -9.62 -7.76 2.20
CA VAL A 53 -10.32 -8.45 3.28
C VAL A 53 -9.32 -9.18 4.18
N ARG A 54 -8.38 -9.92 3.59
CA ARG A 54 -7.37 -10.66 4.35
C ARG A 54 -6.50 -9.73 5.17
N GLU A 55 -6.01 -8.66 4.56
CA GLU A 55 -5.15 -7.70 5.24
C GLU A 55 -5.91 -6.95 6.33
N SER A 56 -7.16 -6.61 6.10
CA SER A 56 -7.99 -5.95 7.11
C SER A 56 -8.18 -6.84 8.33
N ASN A 57 -8.46 -8.13 8.12
CA ASN A 57 -8.59 -9.08 9.21
C ASN A 57 -7.28 -9.27 9.97
N ASP A 58 -6.17 -9.29 9.24
CA ASP A 58 -4.83 -9.41 9.82
C ASP A 58 -4.51 -8.20 10.69
N TRP A 59 -4.78 -6.99 10.21
CA TRP A 59 -4.57 -5.77 10.98
C TRP A 59 -5.43 -5.72 12.24
N ILE A 60 -6.68 -6.13 12.14
CA ILE A 60 -7.58 -6.19 13.31
C ILE A 60 -7.02 -7.15 14.36
N SER A 61 -6.54 -8.33 13.93
CA SER A 61 -5.93 -9.31 14.82
C SER A 61 -4.66 -8.75 15.47
N ARG A 62 -3.81 -8.10 14.69
CA ARG A 62 -2.57 -7.51 15.20
C ARG A 62 -2.84 -6.41 16.22
N CYS A 63 -3.84 -5.57 15.98
CA CYS A 63 -4.19 -4.51 16.91
C CYS A 63 -4.60 -5.05 18.28
N LYS A 64 -5.23 -6.21 18.34
CA LYS A 64 -5.58 -6.85 19.60
C LYS A 64 -4.36 -7.37 20.36
N ILE A 65 -3.35 -7.81 19.63
CA ILE A 65 -2.10 -8.35 20.22
C ILE A 65 -1.17 -7.21 20.62
N GLU A 66 -1.14 -6.16 19.82
CA GLU A 66 -0.18 -5.06 19.94
C GLU A 66 -0.62 -3.96 20.90
N ASP A 67 -1.78 -4.09 21.51
CA ASP A 67 -2.15 -3.30 22.69
C ASP A 67 -1.19 -3.58 23.86
N SER A 68 -0.28 -4.55 23.70
CA SER A 68 0.85 -4.67 24.58
C SER A 68 1.88 -3.62 24.19
N ASP A 69 2.36 -2.84 25.12
CA ASP A 69 3.27 -1.71 24.94
C ASP A 69 4.63 -2.09 24.33
N ASP A 70 4.91 -3.38 24.13
CA ASP A 70 6.24 -3.88 23.79
C ASP A 70 6.65 -3.58 22.35
N LEU A 71 5.70 -3.59 21.40
CA LEU A 71 6.02 -3.40 19.99
C LEU A 71 5.66 -2.03 19.46
N GLY A 72 4.78 -1.31 20.15
CA GLY A 72 4.26 -0.05 19.65
C GLY A 72 3.25 -0.25 18.54
N ARG A 73 2.88 0.85 17.89
CA ARG A 73 1.86 0.85 16.84
C ARG A 73 2.38 0.21 15.56
N ALA A 74 1.62 -0.68 14.96
CA ALA A 74 1.96 -1.26 13.67
C ALA A 74 1.84 -0.19 12.57
N LEU A 75 2.87 -0.09 11.73
CA LEU A 75 2.96 0.98 10.73
C LEU A 75 2.63 0.51 9.33
N TYR A 76 3.16 -0.64 8.89
CA TYR A 76 2.91 -1.14 7.55
C TYR A 76 3.31 -2.61 7.46
N HIS A 77 2.85 -3.25 6.39
CA HIS A 77 3.20 -4.62 6.04
C HIS A 77 3.57 -4.67 4.56
N ILE A 78 4.64 -5.40 4.22
CA ILE A 78 5.08 -5.58 2.84
C ILE A 78 5.08 -7.06 2.52
N ALA A 79 4.38 -7.43 1.45
CA ALA A 79 4.46 -8.78 0.88
C ALA A 79 5.10 -8.66 -0.50
N SER A 80 6.26 -9.29 -0.68
CA SER A 80 7.01 -9.19 -1.93
C SER A 80 6.84 -10.47 -2.73
N PHE A 81 6.34 -10.33 -3.95
CA PHE A 81 6.26 -11.39 -4.95
C PHE A 81 7.25 -11.10 -6.06
N GLU A 82 7.45 -12.05 -6.96
CA GLU A 82 8.41 -11.86 -8.04
C GLU A 82 8.10 -10.63 -8.91
N LYS A 83 6.82 -10.41 -9.20
CA LYS A 83 6.41 -9.33 -10.11
C LYS A 83 5.89 -8.10 -9.40
N ILE A 84 5.40 -8.22 -8.19
CA ILE A 84 4.70 -7.17 -7.47
C ILE A 84 5.12 -7.15 -6.01
N LYS A 85 5.26 -5.97 -5.47
CA LYS A 85 5.38 -5.76 -4.04
C LYS A 85 4.09 -5.10 -3.56
N GLN A 86 3.43 -5.72 -2.59
CA GLN A 86 2.20 -5.19 -1.98
C GLN A 86 2.55 -4.53 -0.66
N VAL A 87 2.21 -3.26 -0.53
CA VAL A 87 2.39 -2.53 0.73
C VAL A 87 1.01 -2.20 1.27
N THR A 88 0.76 -2.51 2.53
CA THR A 88 -0.49 -2.17 3.20
C THR A 88 -0.19 -1.31 4.41
N ILE A 89 -0.94 -0.23 4.56
CA ILE A 89 -0.74 0.78 5.61
C ILE A 89 -2.09 1.11 6.23
N PRO A 90 -2.28 0.87 7.52
CA PRO A 90 -3.52 1.29 8.17
C PRO A 90 -3.55 2.80 8.30
N LEU A 91 -4.60 3.43 7.82
CA LEU A 91 -4.77 4.88 7.90
C LEU A 91 -5.51 5.28 9.18
N ASP A 92 -6.51 4.49 9.53
CA ASP A 92 -7.27 4.63 10.77
C ASP A 92 -7.92 3.28 11.07
N ALA A 93 -8.85 3.25 12.03
CA ALA A 93 -9.49 2.00 12.46
C ALA A 93 -10.34 1.34 11.37
N PHE A 94 -10.70 2.08 10.32
CA PHE A 94 -11.65 1.61 9.31
C PHE A 94 -11.12 1.63 7.89
N HIS A 95 -9.93 2.20 7.66
CA HIS A 95 -9.39 2.39 6.30
C HIS A 95 -7.99 1.84 6.18
N LEU A 96 -7.75 1.13 5.08
CA LEU A 96 -6.46 0.54 4.76
C LEU A 96 -6.01 1.06 3.41
N LEU A 97 -4.77 1.57 3.36
CA LEU A 97 -4.14 1.96 2.11
C LEU A 97 -3.37 0.77 1.54
N MET A 98 -3.57 0.50 0.25
CA MET A 98 -2.79 -0.50 -0.48
C MET A 98 -1.99 0.18 -1.58
N VAL A 99 -0.70 -0.15 -1.64
CA VAL A 99 0.20 0.35 -2.68
C VAL A 99 0.85 -0.85 -3.37
N TYR A 100 0.67 -0.94 -4.67
CA TYR A 100 1.24 -2.02 -5.47
C TYR A 100 2.38 -1.46 -6.29
N VAL A 101 3.57 -2.01 -6.11
CA VAL A 101 4.79 -1.54 -6.74
C VAL A 101 5.28 -2.59 -7.75
N ASP A 102 5.70 -2.14 -8.93
CA ASP A 102 6.31 -3.02 -9.92
C ASP A 102 7.64 -3.54 -9.37
N ASN A 103 7.73 -4.85 -9.22
CA ASN A 103 8.90 -5.52 -8.65
C ASN A 103 9.76 -6.20 -9.72
N THR A 104 9.49 -5.93 -10.99
CA THR A 104 10.19 -6.56 -12.09
C THR A 104 11.70 -6.21 -12.03
N PRO A 105 12.60 -7.20 -12.08
CA PRO A 105 14.03 -6.92 -12.01
C PRO A 105 14.48 -6.05 -13.18
N LEU A 106 15.40 -5.11 -12.90
CA LEU A 106 16.00 -4.31 -13.94
C LEU A 106 16.89 -5.22 -14.81
N LYS A 107 16.69 -5.17 -16.13
CA LYS A 107 17.33 -6.06 -17.11
C LYS A 107 18.86 -6.02 -17.12
N LYS A 108 19.48 -5.10 -16.41
CA LYS A 108 20.93 -4.86 -16.47
C LYS A 108 21.72 -5.33 -15.26
N THR A 109 21.10 -6.01 -14.30
CA THR A 109 21.83 -6.51 -13.14
C THR A 109 22.15 -7.97 -13.32
N LYS A 110 23.44 -8.31 -13.21
CA LYS A 110 23.93 -9.69 -13.29
C LYS A 110 23.53 -10.53 -12.10
N THR A 111 23.01 -9.92 -11.06
CA THR A 111 22.51 -10.60 -9.87
C THR A 111 20.99 -10.60 -9.91
N LYS A 112 20.41 -11.79 -9.65
CA LYS A 112 18.96 -11.89 -9.47
C LYS A 112 18.59 -11.18 -8.17
N SER A 113 18.44 -9.85 -8.24
CA SER A 113 17.84 -9.16 -7.12
C SER A 113 16.35 -9.13 -7.36
N TYR A 114 15.60 -9.78 -6.48
CA TYR A 114 14.15 -9.75 -6.52
C TYR A 114 13.67 -8.45 -5.92
N GLY A 115 13.23 -7.58 -6.80
CA GLY A 115 12.52 -6.40 -6.37
C GLY A 115 13.34 -5.13 -6.33
N ARG A 116 12.62 -4.05 -6.41
CA ARG A 116 13.16 -2.71 -6.29
C ARG A 116 13.11 -2.26 -4.85
N TYR A 117 14.05 -1.43 -4.48
CA TYR A 117 14.03 -0.80 -3.17
C TYR A 117 12.83 0.16 -3.09
N VAL A 118 12.04 0.03 -2.05
CA VAL A 118 10.92 0.92 -1.76
C VAL A 118 11.30 1.75 -0.54
N GLU A 119 11.33 3.07 -0.71
CA GLU A 119 11.64 3.97 0.39
C GLU A 119 10.41 4.20 1.26
N MET A 120 10.19 3.28 2.20
CA MET A 120 9.02 3.37 3.09
C MET A 120 9.01 4.66 3.91
N GLY A 121 10.18 5.19 4.25
CA GLY A 121 10.25 6.46 4.97
C GLY A 121 9.57 7.60 4.22
N LYS A 122 9.74 7.67 2.90
CA LYS A 122 9.10 8.70 2.09
C LYS A 122 7.62 8.44 1.90
N ILE A 123 7.23 7.18 1.69
CA ILE A 123 5.81 6.82 1.59
C ILE A 123 5.10 7.18 2.90
N MET A 124 5.67 6.83 4.03
CA MET A 124 5.09 7.15 5.33
C MET A 124 5.05 8.65 5.58
N SER A 125 6.03 9.41 5.08
CA SER A 125 6.00 10.87 5.17
C SER A 125 4.83 11.47 4.38
N ILE A 126 4.54 10.93 3.20
CA ILE A 126 3.39 11.37 2.41
C ILE A 126 2.09 11.05 3.14
N VAL A 127 1.99 9.85 3.70
CA VAL A 127 0.81 9.44 4.46
C VAL A 127 0.59 10.38 5.66
N ASP A 128 1.65 10.63 6.41
CA ASP A 128 1.58 11.49 7.60
C ASP A 128 1.24 12.93 7.23
N PHE A 129 1.81 13.43 6.12
CA PHE A 129 1.50 14.77 5.63
C PHE A 129 0.00 14.92 5.35
N VAL A 130 -0.58 13.95 4.62
CA VAL A 130 -2.00 14.02 4.28
C VAL A 130 -2.88 13.87 5.53
N ASN A 131 -2.51 12.98 6.45
CA ASN A 131 -3.27 12.77 7.67
C ASN A 131 -3.21 13.98 8.63
N THR A 132 -2.10 14.71 8.62
CA THR A 132 -1.92 15.88 9.50
C THR A 132 -2.66 17.09 8.98
N PHE A 133 -2.71 17.28 7.65
CA PHE A 133 -3.38 18.43 7.04
C PHE A 133 -4.80 18.03 6.65
N GLU A 134 -5.64 17.78 7.64
CA GLU A 134 -7.03 17.59 7.30
C GLU A 134 -7.66 18.94 7.11
N GLU A 135 -8.49 19.00 6.17
CA GLU A 135 -9.12 20.12 5.86
C GLU A 135 -10.33 20.31 5.91
#